data_8860b5cea792ae8f2aa39211781cee88
#
_entry.id   8860b5cea792ae8f2aa39211781cee88
#
_cell.length_a   1.000
_cell.length_b   1.000
_cell.length_c   1.000
_cell.angle_alpha   90.00
_cell.angle_beta   90.00
_cell.angle_gamma   90.00
#
_symmetry.space_group_name_H-M   'P 1'
#
loop_
_entity.id
_entity.type
_entity.pdbx_description
1 polymer ?
#
loop_
_entity_poly.entity_id
_entity_poly.type
_entity_poly.pdbx_seq_one_letter_code
_entity_poly.pdbx_strand_id
1 'polypeptide(L)'
;MASSVLSGKRMLALLVIGILTLLGWYTWSQYVHQGPGEGFISGNGRIEATEIDIATKLAGRVEEILVREGDFVQAGEVLARMQIDSLQAQLEEAQAAHQEAIQAVAAARAQISLRESDVAAAQALVAQREAEHHAASRRSARTEVLARDGSVSRQQLDDDRARARSAEAAVAAARAQVLAAQAAVEAARAQQSGAESRVAATQATINRIQVELTDSELKAPRNGRVQVRVAQPGEVLGAGGRVLNLLDLADVYMTFFVPEVVAGRLALGSEARLVLDAVPDHVIPARVSFVASQAQFTPKTVETASERQKLMFRVRAQIPPALLERYLEQVKTGVPGVAWLKLDADAPWPPELAVSDQLLKLLADE
;
A
#
# COMPACT_ATOMS: atom_id res chain seq x y z
N MET A 1 73.01 63.73 20.62
CA MET A 1 73.35 62.58 19.80
C MET A 1 73.87 61.45 20.68
N ALA A 2 73.00 60.53 21.03
CA ALA A 2 73.43 59.33 21.75
C ALA A 2 72.80 58.13 21.04
N SER A 3 73.56 57.50 20.14
CA SER A 3 73.24 56.23 19.51
C SER A 3 73.57 55.09 20.46
N SER A 4 72.59 54.51 21.11
CA SER A 4 72.77 53.29 21.91
C SER A 4 72.90 52.08 20.95
N VAL A 5 74.13 51.63 20.77
CA VAL A 5 74.49 50.36 20.12
C VAL A 5 73.91 49.24 21.00
N LEU A 6 72.86 48.61 20.54
CA LEU A 6 72.32 47.39 21.20
C LEU A 6 73.46 46.34 21.20
N SER A 7 73.93 45.94 22.39
CA SER A 7 74.97 44.92 22.57
C SER A 7 74.62 43.66 21.78
N GLY A 8 75.55 43.16 20.92
CA GLY A 8 75.28 41.97 20.04
C GLY A 8 74.75 40.73 20.73
N LYS A 9 74.95 40.60 22.07
CA LYS A 9 74.31 39.56 22.88
C LYS A 9 72.79 39.68 23.01
N ARG A 10 72.26 40.94 23.04
CA ARG A 10 70.77 41.15 23.13
C ARG A 10 70.14 40.92 21.77
N MET A 11 70.78 41.20 20.69
CA MET A 11 70.32 40.92 19.31
C MET A 11 70.33 39.42 19.03
N LEU A 12 71.35 38.69 19.53
CA LEU A 12 71.38 37.22 19.39
C LEU A 12 70.27 36.55 20.24
N ALA A 13 70.00 37.06 21.48
CA ALA A 13 68.90 36.55 22.33
C ALA A 13 67.55 36.77 21.70
N LEU A 14 67.29 37.92 21.06
CA LEU A 14 66.05 38.19 20.37
C LEU A 14 65.86 37.28 19.13
N LEU A 15 66.95 36.97 18.43
CA LEU A 15 66.91 36.08 17.26
C LEU A 15 66.67 34.62 17.67
N VAL A 16 67.22 34.14 18.80
CA VAL A 16 66.97 32.81 19.35
C VAL A 16 65.50 32.69 19.87
N ILE A 17 64.96 33.70 20.52
CA ILE A 17 63.54 33.71 20.94
C ILE A 17 62.61 33.72 19.75
N GLY A 18 62.94 34.48 18.68
CA GLY A 18 62.19 34.50 17.41
C GLY A 18 62.18 33.13 16.73
N ILE A 19 63.33 32.42 16.71
CA ILE A 19 63.35 31.05 16.15
C ILE A 19 62.60 30.05 16.97
N LEU A 20 62.68 30.13 18.30
CA LEU A 20 61.94 29.25 19.20
C LEU A 20 60.40 29.46 19.13
N THR A 21 59.96 30.70 18.99
CA THR A 21 58.53 30.98 18.78
C THR A 21 58.05 30.55 17.40
N LEU A 22 58.83 30.68 16.35
CA LEU A 22 58.53 30.17 15.01
C LEU A 22 58.52 28.64 15.00
N LEU A 23 59.48 27.99 15.65
CA LEU A 23 59.49 26.52 15.80
C LEU A 23 58.31 26.03 16.63
N GLY A 24 58.01 26.70 17.73
CA GLY A 24 56.82 26.39 18.54
C GLY A 24 55.52 26.57 17.78
N TRP A 25 55.39 27.66 17.02
CA TRP A 25 54.23 27.87 16.16
C TRP A 25 54.16 26.88 15.00
N TYR A 26 55.30 26.52 14.39
CA TYR A 26 55.40 25.52 13.34
C TYR A 26 55.02 24.11 13.85
N THR A 27 55.52 23.69 15.01
CA THR A 27 55.16 22.41 15.64
C THR A 27 53.71 22.40 16.06
N TRP A 28 53.21 23.48 16.64
CA TRP A 28 51.81 23.63 16.99
C TRP A 28 50.89 23.55 15.75
N SER A 29 51.27 24.25 14.65
CA SER A 29 50.56 24.24 13.39
C SER A 29 50.54 22.84 12.75
N GLN A 30 51.58 22.06 12.84
CA GLN A 30 51.66 20.68 12.39
C GLN A 30 50.75 19.76 13.24
N TYR A 31 50.72 19.95 14.56
CA TYR A 31 49.88 19.16 15.46
C TYR A 31 48.38 19.49 15.34
N VAL A 32 48.03 20.75 15.12
CA VAL A 32 46.62 21.20 15.00
C VAL A 32 46.02 20.86 13.65
N HIS A 33 46.80 20.58 12.62
CA HIS A 33 46.33 20.29 11.26
C HIS A 33 46.42 18.81 10.85
N GLN A 34 46.77 17.89 11.76
CA GLN A 34 46.63 16.46 11.47
C GLN A 34 45.17 16.05 11.58
N GLY A 35 44.41 16.19 10.46
CA GLY A 35 43.20 15.43 10.27
C GLY A 35 43.51 13.92 10.30
N PRO A 36 42.50 13.03 10.45
CA PRO A 36 42.68 11.57 10.53
C PRO A 36 43.31 11.02 9.23
N GLY A 37 44.62 11.07 9.10
CA GLY A 37 45.51 10.41 8.16
C GLY A 37 45.11 10.28 6.68
N GLU A 38 46.09 9.99 5.81
CA GLU A 38 45.84 9.59 4.41
C GLU A 38 45.05 8.27 4.39
N GLY A 39 43.82 8.30 3.84
CA GLY A 39 42.90 7.12 3.76
C GLY A 39 41.51 7.38 4.30
N PHE A 40 41.30 8.50 4.97
CA PHE A 40 39.99 8.93 5.43
C PHE A 40 39.57 10.23 4.74
N ILE A 41 38.27 10.36 4.47
CA ILE A 41 37.68 11.58 3.97
C ILE A 41 36.46 11.93 4.74
N SER A 42 36.19 13.20 4.90
CA SER A 42 34.99 13.69 5.58
C SER A 42 34.10 14.48 4.63
N GLY A 43 32.81 14.44 4.89
CA GLY A 43 31.82 15.27 4.25
C GLY A 43 30.85 15.83 5.28
N ASN A 44 30.55 17.11 5.19
CA ASN A 44 29.53 17.74 6.02
C ASN A 44 28.15 17.34 5.53
N GLY A 45 27.26 17.01 6.45
CA GLY A 45 25.91 16.56 6.15
C GLY A 45 24.94 16.86 7.27
N ARG A 46 23.74 16.33 7.12
CA ARG A 46 22.71 16.37 8.17
C ARG A 46 22.01 15.03 8.28
N ILE A 47 21.49 14.76 9.46
CA ILE A 47 20.65 13.61 9.72
C ILE A 47 19.25 13.86 9.11
N GLU A 48 18.80 12.92 8.32
CA GLU A 48 17.49 12.90 7.70
C GLU A 48 16.81 11.57 8.04
N ALA A 49 15.48 11.55 8.00
CA ALA A 49 14.68 10.33 8.09
C ALA A 49 13.74 10.28 6.90
N THR A 50 13.26 9.10 6.57
CA THR A 50 12.25 8.97 5.53
C THR A 50 10.94 9.58 5.98
N GLU A 51 10.44 10.53 5.17
CA GLU A 51 9.18 11.22 5.40
C GLU A 51 8.05 10.46 4.70
N ILE A 52 6.94 10.28 5.42
CA ILE A 52 5.73 9.62 4.94
C ILE A 52 4.56 10.59 5.06
N ASP A 53 4.02 11.01 3.94
CA ASP A 53 2.83 11.84 3.92
C ASP A 53 1.58 11.00 4.15
N ILE A 54 0.81 11.33 5.17
CA ILE A 54 -0.51 10.75 5.43
C ILE A 54 -1.54 11.64 4.75
N ALA A 55 -2.15 11.09 3.71
CA ALA A 55 -3.07 11.79 2.83
C ALA A 55 -4.41 11.06 2.74
N THR A 56 -5.50 11.82 2.56
CA THR A 56 -6.83 11.24 2.36
C THR A 56 -6.97 10.64 0.96
N LYS A 57 -7.57 9.46 0.84
CA LYS A 57 -7.92 8.86 -0.45
C LYS A 57 -9.16 9.51 -1.06
N LEU A 58 -10.11 9.93 -0.22
CA LEU A 58 -11.38 10.50 -0.61
C LEU A 58 -11.39 12.00 -0.32
N ALA A 59 -12.06 12.77 -1.18
CA ALA A 59 -12.34 14.15 -0.88
C ALA A 59 -13.38 14.25 0.25
N GLY A 60 -13.13 15.11 1.22
CA GLY A 60 -14.02 15.27 2.36
C GLY A 60 -13.51 16.30 3.37
N ARG A 61 -14.25 16.46 4.44
CA ARG A 61 -13.86 17.31 5.57
C ARG A 61 -13.10 16.47 6.59
N VAL A 62 -12.04 17.04 7.15
CA VAL A 62 -11.35 16.48 8.30
C VAL A 62 -12.25 16.65 9.52
N GLU A 63 -12.67 15.57 10.15
CA GLU A 63 -13.49 15.60 11.36
C GLU A 63 -12.63 15.90 12.57
N GLU A 64 -11.62 15.08 12.81
CA GLU A 64 -10.68 15.23 13.92
C GLU A 64 -9.27 14.71 13.56
N ILE A 65 -8.28 15.25 14.27
CA ILE A 65 -6.91 14.77 14.24
C ILE A 65 -6.53 14.40 15.68
N LEU A 66 -6.22 13.12 15.88
CA LEU A 66 -6.06 12.51 17.20
C LEU A 66 -4.66 12.67 17.79
N VAL A 67 -3.69 13.07 16.97
CA VAL A 67 -2.28 13.17 17.33
C VAL A 67 -1.78 14.61 17.23
N ARG A 68 -0.67 14.89 17.91
CA ARG A 68 0.01 16.19 17.91
C ARG A 68 1.38 16.08 17.28
N GLU A 69 1.93 17.20 16.87
CA GLU A 69 3.32 17.28 16.42
C GLU A 69 4.27 16.85 17.53
N GLY A 70 5.17 15.94 17.23
CA GLY A 70 6.11 15.34 18.16
C GLY A 70 5.66 14.01 18.76
N ASP A 71 4.39 13.61 18.63
CA ASP A 71 3.90 12.35 19.16
C ASP A 71 4.50 11.15 18.42
N PHE A 72 4.82 10.08 19.16
CA PHE A 72 5.20 8.80 18.61
C PHE A 72 3.94 7.97 18.35
N VAL A 73 3.89 7.33 17.20
CA VAL A 73 2.74 6.55 16.73
C VAL A 73 3.17 5.17 16.28
N GLN A 74 2.28 4.19 16.43
CA GLN A 74 2.51 2.81 16.02
C GLN A 74 1.83 2.52 14.69
N ALA A 75 2.38 1.54 13.94
CA ALA A 75 1.74 1.06 12.72
C ALA A 75 0.30 0.59 12.98
N GLY A 76 -0.65 1.06 12.16
CA GLY A 76 -2.08 0.79 12.30
C GLY A 76 -2.83 1.73 13.24
N GLU A 77 -2.16 2.60 13.99
CA GLU A 77 -2.79 3.60 14.86
C GLU A 77 -3.56 4.63 14.03
N VAL A 78 -4.77 4.98 14.47
CA VAL A 78 -5.61 6.00 13.81
C VAL A 78 -5.10 7.39 14.18
N LEU A 79 -4.70 8.15 13.17
CA LEU A 79 -4.10 9.48 13.32
C LEU A 79 -5.12 10.60 13.11
N ALA A 80 -6.04 10.39 12.18
CA ALA A 80 -7.10 11.34 11.86
C ALA A 80 -8.32 10.61 11.31
N ARG A 81 -9.48 11.25 11.39
CA ARG A 81 -10.74 10.79 10.81
C ARG A 81 -11.31 11.83 9.88
N MET A 82 -11.84 11.35 8.77
CA MET A 82 -12.63 12.14 7.85
C MET A 82 -14.10 12.04 8.22
N GLN A 83 -14.90 13.08 7.93
CA GLN A 83 -16.34 13.09 8.14
C GLN A 83 -17.02 12.02 7.26
N ILE A 84 -17.79 11.13 7.88
CA ILE A 84 -18.35 9.92 7.24
C ILE A 84 -19.87 9.95 7.03
N ASP A 85 -20.59 11.00 7.46
CA ASP A 85 -22.07 11.05 7.45
C ASP A 85 -22.66 10.68 6.09
N SER A 86 -22.09 11.21 4.99
CA SER A 86 -22.55 10.90 3.64
C SER A 86 -22.29 9.44 3.23
N LEU A 87 -21.16 8.87 3.65
CA LEU A 87 -20.82 7.47 3.38
C LEU A 87 -21.71 6.53 4.19
N GLN A 88 -22.05 6.93 5.41
CA GLN A 88 -22.95 6.17 6.28
C GLN A 88 -24.37 6.13 5.71
N ALA A 89 -24.89 7.26 5.22
CA ALA A 89 -26.17 7.31 4.51
C ALA A 89 -26.17 6.45 3.24
N GLN A 90 -25.08 6.48 2.46
CA GLN A 90 -24.91 5.62 1.27
C GLN A 90 -24.86 4.13 1.64
N LEU A 91 -24.24 3.78 2.77
CA LEU A 91 -24.22 2.39 3.26
C LEU A 91 -25.63 1.91 3.59
N GLU A 92 -26.42 2.72 4.29
CA GLU A 92 -27.81 2.41 4.63
C GLU A 92 -28.68 2.22 3.37
N GLU A 93 -28.53 3.10 2.38
CA GLU A 93 -29.20 2.98 1.08
C GLU A 93 -28.80 1.69 0.36
N ALA A 94 -27.50 1.37 0.31
CA ALA A 94 -27.02 0.15 -0.32
C ALA A 94 -27.51 -1.12 0.41
N GLN A 95 -27.61 -1.09 1.72
CA GLN A 95 -28.17 -2.18 2.53
C GLN A 95 -29.65 -2.38 2.24
N ALA A 96 -30.42 -1.30 2.11
CA ALA A 96 -31.83 -1.38 1.74
C ALA A 96 -32.03 -1.98 0.34
N ALA A 97 -31.21 -1.53 -0.64
CA ALA A 97 -31.23 -2.10 -1.99
C ALA A 97 -30.81 -3.57 -2.04
N HIS A 98 -29.88 -3.98 -1.19
CA HIS A 98 -29.49 -5.39 -1.05
C HIS A 98 -30.64 -6.23 -0.49
N GLN A 99 -31.34 -5.71 0.52
CA GLN A 99 -32.50 -6.40 1.10
C GLN A 99 -33.65 -6.53 0.07
N GLU A 100 -33.88 -5.50 -0.75
CA GLU A 100 -34.85 -5.57 -1.86
C GLU A 100 -34.43 -6.67 -2.86
N ALA A 101 -33.18 -6.78 -3.24
CA ALA A 101 -32.69 -7.82 -4.14
C ALA A 101 -32.89 -9.24 -3.57
N ILE A 102 -32.72 -9.43 -2.26
CA ILE A 102 -33.00 -10.71 -1.57
C ILE A 102 -34.51 -11.06 -1.67
N GLN A 103 -35.38 -10.10 -1.50
CA GLN A 103 -36.83 -10.32 -1.63
C GLN A 103 -37.20 -10.65 -3.09
N ALA A 104 -36.54 -10.07 -4.06
CA ALA A 104 -36.72 -10.40 -5.49
C ALA A 104 -36.35 -11.86 -5.79
N VAL A 105 -35.30 -12.41 -5.16
CA VAL A 105 -34.97 -13.85 -5.26
C VAL A 105 -36.06 -14.71 -4.65
N ALA A 106 -36.62 -14.33 -3.50
CA ALA A 106 -37.73 -15.07 -2.87
C ALA A 106 -38.99 -15.07 -3.77
N ALA A 107 -39.30 -13.94 -4.39
CA ALA A 107 -40.42 -13.83 -5.34
C ALA A 107 -40.19 -14.70 -6.61
N ALA A 108 -38.95 -14.71 -7.15
CA ALA A 108 -38.59 -15.55 -8.28
C ALA A 108 -38.70 -17.05 -7.93
N ARG A 109 -38.32 -17.49 -6.73
CA ARG A 109 -38.50 -18.87 -6.25
C ARG A 109 -39.97 -19.26 -6.14
N ALA A 110 -40.83 -18.38 -5.62
CA ALA A 110 -42.24 -18.60 -5.60
C ALA A 110 -42.83 -18.75 -7.01
N GLN A 111 -42.35 -17.97 -7.96
CA GLN A 111 -42.75 -18.08 -9.38
C GLN A 111 -42.34 -19.42 -9.99
N ILE A 112 -41.16 -19.96 -9.66
CA ILE A 112 -40.74 -21.31 -10.12
C ILE A 112 -41.72 -22.36 -9.56
N SER A 113 -42.07 -22.32 -8.26
CA SER A 113 -43.00 -23.26 -7.66
C SER A 113 -44.39 -23.24 -8.30
N LEU A 114 -44.86 -22.03 -8.66
CA LEU A 114 -46.09 -21.88 -9.44
C LEU A 114 -45.98 -22.58 -10.80
N ARG A 115 -44.91 -22.37 -11.55
CA ARG A 115 -44.69 -22.98 -12.87
C ARG A 115 -44.52 -24.50 -12.78
N GLU A 116 -43.88 -25.01 -11.73
CA GLU A 116 -43.81 -26.47 -11.46
C GLU A 116 -45.17 -27.07 -11.21
N SER A 117 -46.06 -26.35 -10.56
CA SER A 117 -47.47 -26.77 -10.38
C SER A 117 -48.22 -26.81 -11.74
N ASP A 118 -47.96 -25.85 -12.65
CA ASP A 118 -48.49 -25.86 -14.01
C ASP A 118 -48.03 -27.09 -14.80
N VAL A 119 -46.77 -27.51 -14.65
CA VAL A 119 -46.22 -28.75 -15.26
C VAL A 119 -46.97 -29.97 -14.72
N ALA A 120 -47.17 -30.05 -13.40
CA ALA A 120 -47.90 -31.17 -12.78
C ALA A 120 -49.37 -31.26 -13.27
N ALA A 121 -50.04 -30.12 -13.43
CA ALA A 121 -51.38 -30.06 -13.99
C ALA A 121 -51.42 -30.52 -15.47
N ALA A 122 -50.46 -30.08 -16.28
CA ALA A 122 -50.32 -30.52 -17.69
C ALA A 122 -50.03 -32.04 -17.80
N GLN A 123 -49.21 -32.59 -16.91
CA GLN A 123 -48.96 -34.05 -16.86
C GLN A 123 -50.18 -34.84 -16.48
N ALA A 124 -51.01 -34.36 -15.54
CA ALA A 124 -52.26 -34.99 -15.18
C ALA A 124 -53.22 -35.00 -16.39
N LEU A 125 -53.25 -33.92 -17.18
CA LEU A 125 -54.05 -33.87 -18.41
C LEU A 125 -53.55 -34.91 -19.44
N VAL A 126 -52.26 -35.10 -19.62
CA VAL A 126 -51.70 -36.16 -20.47
C VAL A 126 -52.18 -37.51 -20.02
N ALA A 127 -52.13 -37.84 -18.72
CA ALA A 127 -52.58 -39.10 -18.17
C ALA A 127 -54.11 -39.34 -18.47
N GLN A 128 -54.95 -38.29 -18.33
CA GLN A 128 -56.36 -38.35 -18.68
C GLN A 128 -56.53 -38.67 -20.21
N ARG A 129 -55.83 -37.94 -21.08
CA ARG A 129 -55.94 -38.13 -22.54
C ARG A 129 -55.41 -39.51 -22.98
N GLU A 130 -54.39 -40.03 -22.36
CA GLU A 130 -53.89 -41.38 -22.61
C GLU A 130 -54.90 -42.45 -22.20
N ALA A 131 -55.62 -42.29 -21.08
CA ALA A 131 -56.69 -43.20 -20.68
C ALA A 131 -57.85 -43.17 -21.67
N GLU A 132 -58.22 -41.98 -22.18
CA GLU A 132 -59.26 -41.80 -23.22
C GLU A 132 -58.84 -42.46 -24.53
N HIS A 133 -57.59 -42.25 -24.97
CA HIS A 133 -57.04 -42.90 -26.18
C HIS A 133 -56.99 -44.42 -26.04
N HIS A 134 -56.56 -44.95 -24.88
CA HIS A 134 -56.57 -46.39 -24.62
C HIS A 134 -57.99 -46.99 -24.72
N ALA A 135 -59.00 -46.28 -24.17
CA ALA A 135 -60.38 -46.73 -24.31
C ALA A 135 -60.89 -46.75 -25.75
N ALA A 136 -60.63 -45.68 -26.49
CA ALA A 136 -61.02 -45.54 -27.92
C ALA A 136 -60.32 -46.58 -28.80
N SER A 137 -59.01 -46.80 -28.60
CA SER A 137 -58.22 -47.80 -29.35
C SER A 137 -58.68 -49.22 -29.09
N ARG A 138 -58.97 -49.60 -27.85
CA ARG A 138 -59.53 -50.91 -27.52
C ARG A 138 -60.92 -51.12 -28.15
N ARG A 139 -61.73 -50.06 -28.18
CA ARG A 139 -63.06 -50.10 -28.80
C ARG A 139 -62.90 -50.30 -30.32
N SER A 140 -62.07 -49.51 -31.01
CA SER A 140 -61.78 -49.63 -32.43
C SER A 140 -61.28 -51.02 -32.80
N ALA A 141 -60.31 -51.59 -32.00
CA ALA A 141 -59.80 -52.94 -32.22
C ALA A 141 -60.89 -54.02 -32.11
N ARG A 142 -61.82 -53.92 -31.10
CA ARG A 142 -62.97 -54.85 -31.01
C ARG A 142 -63.94 -54.71 -32.18
N THR A 143 -64.29 -53.50 -32.56
CA THR A 143 -65.17 -53.22 -33.69
C THR A 143 -64.58 -53.73 -35.02
N GLU A 144 -63.27 -53.67 -35.19
CA GLU A 144 -62.55 -54.22 -36.36
C GLU A 144 -62.76 -55.75 -36.45
N VAL A 145 -62.60 -56.47 -35.34
CA VAL A 145 -62.88 -57.92 -35.31
C VAL A 145 -64.31 -58.21 -35.68
N LEU A 146 -65.29 -57.54 -35.04
CA LEU A 146 -66.67 -57.71 -35.28
C LEU A 146 -67.11 -57.31 -36.71
N ALA A 147 -66.47 -56.35 -37.32
CA ALA A 147 -66.71 -55.94 -38.72
C ALA A 147 -66.24 -57.02 -39.74
N ARG A 148 -65.20 -57.76 -39.42
CA ARG A 148 -64.70 -58.89 -40.24
C ARG A 148 -65.73 -60.03 -40.24
N ASP A 149 -66.43 -60.25 -39.06
CA ASP A 149 -67.40 -61.25 -38.93
C ASP A 149 -68.80 -60.79 -39.40
N GLY A 150 -68.91 -59.58 -39.95
CA GLY A 150 -70.14 -59.00 -40.40
C GLY A 150 -71.18 -58.55 -39.30
N SER A 151 -70.72 -58.53 -38.03
CA SER A 151 -71.62 -58.25 -36.86
C SER A 151 -71.79 -56.73 -36.65
N VAL A 152 -71.05 -55.85 -37.30
CA VAL A 152 -71.17 -54.38 -37.25
C VAL A 152 -71.01 -53.77 -38.64
N SER A 153 -71.58 -52.55 -38.84
CA SER A 153 -71.44 -51.82 -40.09
C SER A 153 -70.07 -51.24 -40.33
N ARG A 154 -69.65 -51.04 -41.61
CA ARG A 154 -68.42 -50.37 -41.97
C ARG A 154 -68.35 -48.92 -41.47
N GLN A 155 -69.49 -48.23 -41.47
CA GLN A 155 -69.65 -46.90 -40.92
C GLN A 155 -69.27 -46.86 -39.41
N GLN A 156 -69.72 -47.83 -38.65
CA GLN A 156 -69.39 -47.92 -37.22
C GLN A 156 -67.86 -48.16 -37.01
N LEU A 157 -67.23 -48.97 -37.85
CA LEU A 157 -65.78 -49.18 -37.82
C LEU A 157 -65.04 -47.89 -38.15
N ASP A 158 -65.44 -47.17 -39.18
CA ASP A 158 -64.79 -45.91 -39.61
C ASP A 158 -64.98 -44.83 -38.54
N ASP A 159 -66.15 -44.73 -37.88
CA ASP A 159 -66.40 -43.82 -36.74
C ASP A 159 -65.49 -44.12 -35.56
N ASP A 160 -65.32 -45.40 -35.16
CA ASP A 160 -64.47 -45.78 -34.04
C ASP A 160 -62.99 -45.61 -34.31
N ARG A 161 -62.56 -45.82 -35.60
CA ARG A 161 -61.23 -45.48 -36.05
C ARG A 161 -60.96 -43.98 -36.02
N ALA A 162 -61.96 -43.18 -36.46
CA ALA A 162 -61.83 -41.71 -36.40
C ALA A 162 -61.72 -41.22 -34.98
N ARG A 163 -62.49 -41.78 -34.02
CA ARG A 163 -62.40 -41.47 -32.57
C ARG A 163 -61.04 -41.83 -31.99
N ALA A 164 -60.48 -43.01 -32.34
CA ALA A 164 -59.14 -43.42 -31.86
C ALA A 164 -58.05 -42.46 -32.36
N ARG A 165 -58.06 -42.06 -33.65
CA ARG A 165 -57.16 -41.09 -34.19
C ARG A 165 -57.28 -39.69 -33.61
N SER A 166 -58.53 -39.27 -33.33
CA SER A 166 -58.80 -37.99 -32.63
C SER A 166 -58.24 -37.98 -31.20
N ALA A 167 -58.42 -39.11 -30.46
CA ALA A 167 -57.91 -39.25 -29.10
C ALA A 167 -56.35 -39.29 -29.12
N GLU A 168 -55.73 -39.91 -30.11
CA GLU A 168 -54.26 -39.91 -30.29
C GLU A 168 -53.73 -38.48 -30.53
N ALA A 169 -54.38 -37.72 -31.39
CA ALA A 169 -54.06 -36.32 -31.61
C ALA A 169 -54.19 -35.46 -30.36
N ALA A 170 -55.23 -35.76 -29.52
CA ALA A 170 -55.42 -35.10 -28.24
C ALA A 170 -54.31 -35.40 -27.22
N VAL A 171 -53.75 -36.63 -27.21
CA VAL A 171 -52.55 -36.98 -26.42
C VAL A 171 -51.36 -36.19 -26.89
N ALA A 172 -51.11 -36.12 -28.21
CA ALA A 172 -50.00 -35.35 -28.78
C ALA A 172 -50.09 -33.86 -28.40
N ALA A 173 -51.28 -33.27 -28.46
CA ALA A 173 -51.52 -31.90 -28.05
C ALA A 173 -51.24 -31.68 -26.56
N ALA A 174 -51.73 -32.60 -25.68
CA ALA A 174 -51.48 -32.51 -24.22
C ALA A 174 -49.97 -32.65 -23.89
N ARG A 175 -49.24 -33.52 -24.58
CA ARG A 175 -47.78 -33.65 -24.44
C ARG A 175 -47.02 -32.37 -24.86
N ALA A 176 -47.45 -31.73 -25.98
CA ALA A 176 -46.90 -30.44 -26.36
C ALA A 176 -47.13 -29.35 -25.28
N GLN A 177 -48.27 -29.41 -24.60
CA GLN A 177 -48.55 -28.50 -23.49
C GLN A 177 -47.64 -28.73 -22.28
N VAL A 178 -47.23 -29.96 -21.97
CA VAL A 178 -46.23 -30.27 -20.93
C VAL A 178 -44.89 -29.65 -21.35
N LEU A 179 -44.44 -29.76 -22.58
CA LEU A 179 -43.18 -29.14 -23.03
C LEU A 179 -43.23 -27.61 -22.91
N ALA A 180 -44.38 -27.01 -23.25
CA ALA A 180 -44.53 -25.56 -23.10
C ALA A 180 -44.48 -25.13 -21.63
N ALA A 181 -45.11 -25.90 -20.70
CA ALA A 181 -45.05 -25.63 -19.27
C ALA A 181 -43.62 -25.83 -18.70
N GLN A 182 -42.88 -26.84 -19.17
CA GLN A 182 -41.47 -27.04 -18.80
C GLN A 182 -40.58 -25.88 -19.25
N ALA A 183 -40.79 -25.39 -20.49
CA ALA A 183 -40.08 -24.21 -20.97
C ALA A 183 -40.36 -22.96 -20.12
N ALA A 184 -41.60 -22.83 -19.58
CA ALA A 184 -41.94 -21.75 -18.66
C ALA A 184 -41.22 -21.88 -17.31
N VAL A 185 -40.94 -23.10 -16.81
CA VAL A 185 -40.12 -23.34 -15.62
C VAL A 185 -38.68 -22.89 -15.87
N GLU A 186 -38.12 -23.27 -17.01
CA GLU A 186 -36.75 -22.84 -17.34
C GLU A 186 -36.60 -21.31 -17.47
N ALA A 187 -37.61 -20.64 -18.05
CA ALA A 187 -37.65 -19.18 -18.07
C ALA A 187 -37.72 -18.56 -16.67
N ALA A 188 -38.50 -19.14 -15.75
CA ALA A 188 -38.55 -18.68 -14.36
C ALA A 188 -37.23 -18.93 -13.61
N ARG A 189 -36.54 -20.03 -13.88
CA ARG A 189 -35.19 -20.31 -13.34
C ARG A 189 -34.16 -19.29 -13.82
N ALA A 190 -34.21 -18.94 -15.09
CA ALA A 190 -33.36 -17.89 -15.62
C ALA A 190 -33.62 -16.54 -14.92
N GLN A 191 -34.87 -16.20 -14.64
CA GLN A 191 -35.22 -15.01 -13.86
C GLN A 191 -34.65 -15.06 -12.43
N GLN A 192 -34.73 -16.22 -11.76
CA GLN A 192 -34.10 -16.41 -10.43
C GLN A 192 -32.59 -16.15 -10.49
N SER A 193 -31.91 -16.76 -11.45
CA SER A 193 -30.46 -16.53 -11.62
C SER A 193 -30.11 -15.07 -11.85
N GLY A 194 -30.95 -14.33 -12.60
CA GLY A 194 -30.82 -12.88 -12.74
C GLY A 194 -30.99 -12.12 -11.43
N ALA A 195 -31.96 -12.52 -10.62
CA ALA A 195 -32.19 -11.93 -9.29
C ALA A 195 -31.03 -12.24 -8.32
N GLU A 196 -30.49 -13.46 -8.33
CA GLU A 196 -29.30 -13.83 -7.54
C GLU A 196 -28.05 -13.03 -7.95
N SER A 197 -27.87 -12.80 -9.24
CA SER A 197 -26.80 -11.92 -9.73
C SER A 197 -26.98 -10.49 -9.22
N ARG A 198 -28.20 -10.00 -9.09
CA ARG A 198 -28.48 -8.69 -8.51
C ARG A 198 -28.11 -8.61 -7.03
N VAL A 199 -28.38 -9.67 -6.23
CA VAL A 199 -27.93 -9.77 -4.83
C VAL A 199 -26.42 -9.66 -4.74
N ALA A 200 -25.67 -10.39 -5.60
CA ALA A 200 -24.21 -10.31 -5.62
C ALA A 200 -23.72 -8.89 -5.97
N ALA A 201 -24.36 -8.22 -6.93
CA ALA A 201 -24.00 -6.86 -7.33
C ALA A 201 -24.26 -5.83 -6.20
N THR A 202 -25.38 -5.92 -5.49
CA THR A 202 -25.68 -5.04 -4.35
C THR A 202 -24.74 -5.30 -3.17
N GLN A 203 -24.37 -6.56 -2.91
CA GLN A 203 -23.37 -6.89 -1.89
C GLN A 203 -22.00 -6.30 -2.23
N ALA A 204 -21.58 -6.35 -3.50
CA ALA A 204 -20.34 -5.71 -3.93
C ALA A 204 -20.37 -4.18 -3.70
N THR A 205 -21.53 -3.54 -3.89
CA THR A 205 -21.71 -2.12 -3.58
C THR A 205 -21.50 -1.83 -2.09
N ILE A 206 -22.08 -2.64 -1.20
CA ILE A 206 -21.89 -2.54 0.25
C ILE A 206 -20.41 -2.67 0.60
N ASN A 207 -19.72 -3.69 0.06
CA ASN A 207 -18.31 -3.92 0.33
C ASN A 207 -17.46 -2.73 -0.11
N ARG A 208 -17.74 -2.11 -1.26
CA ARG A 208 -17.04 -0.90 -1.72
C ARG A 208 -17.19 0.25 -0.73
N ILE A 209 -18.42 0.53 -0.28
CA ILE A 209 -18.66 1.61 0.69
C ILE A 209 -17.98 1.32 2.03
N GLN A 210 -17.95 0.06 2.47
CA GLN A 210 -17.22 -0.34 3.69
C GLN A 210 -15.71 -0.10 3.58
N VAL A 211 -15.12 -0.33 2.40
CA VAL A 211 -13.72 0.01 2.15
C VAL A 211 -13.52 1.53 2.22
N GLU A 212 -14.41 2.32 1.62
CA GLU A 212 -14.36 3.79 1.67
C GLU A 212 -14.50 4.31 3.11
N LEU A 213 -15.34 3.71 3.93
CA LEU A 213 -15.45 3.99 5.37
C LEU A 213 -14.16 3.65 6.13
N THR A 214 -13.52 2.53 5.80
CA THR A 214 -12.23 2.15 6.39
C THR A 214 -11.13 3.12 5.96
N ASP A 215 -11.13 3.54 4.71
CA ASP A 215 -10.17 4.51 4.16
C ASP A 215 -10.39 5.95 4.70
N SER A 216 -11.53 6.22 5.32
CA SER A 216 -11.78 7.49 6.02
C SER A 216 -11.06 7.61 7.36
N GLU A 217 -10.60 6.48 7.93
CA GLU A 217 -9.67 6.47 9.06
C GLU A 217 -8.23 6.47 8.52
N LEU A 218 -7.55 7.59 8.72
CA LEU A 218 -6.15 7.74 8.30
C LEU A 218 -5.24 7.11 9.35
N LYS A 219 -4.58 6.01 8.99
CA LYS A 219 -3.73 5.22 9.89
C LYS A 219 -2.26 5.36 9.57
N ALA A 220 -1.42 5.22 10.59
CA ALA A 220 0.02 5.17 10.43
C ALA A 220 0.41 3.88 9.66
N PRO A 221 1.13 3.97 8.53
CA PRO A 221 1.57 2.78 7.80
C PRO A 221 2.75 2.07 8.48
N ARG A 222 3.50 2.80 9.33
CA ARG A 222 4.66 2.32 10.09
C ARG A 222 4.77 3.03 11.43
N ASN A 223 5.61 2.50 12.30
CA ASN A 223 6.01 3.19 13.53
C ASN A 223 6.79 4.45 13.15
N GLY A 224 6.51 5.55 13.80
CA GLY A 224 7.16 6.80 13.48
C GLY A 224 6.81 7.92 14.45
N ARG A 225 7.23 9.14 14.11
CA ARG A 225 6.91 10.34 14.87
C ARG A 225 6.23 11.37 13.99
N VAL A 226 5.17 11.97 14.46
CA VAL A 226 4.49 13.05 13.77
C VAL A 226 5.43 14.26 13.66
N GLN A 227 5.75 14.67 12.43
CA GLN A 227 6.63 15.81 12.18
C GLN A 227 5.84 17.10 12.14
N VAL A 228 4.82 17.15 11.28
CA VAL A 228 3.99 18.33 11.11
C VAL A 228 2.55 17.94 10.80
N ARG A 229 1.63 18.74 11.31
CA ARG A 229 0.21 18.66 10.99
C ARG A 229 -0.11 19.69 9.91
N VAL A 230 -0.39 19.19 8.69
CA VAL A 230 -0.63 20.03 7.50
C VAL A 230 -2.05 20.56 7.48
N ALA A 231 -3.04 19.71 7.82
CA ALA A 231 -4.45 20.09 7.83
C ALA A 231 -4.97 20.35 9.25
N GLN A 232 -6.11 21.03 9.33
CA GLN A 232 -6.80 21.33 10.58
C GLN A 232 -8.20 20.66 10.60
N PRO A 233 -8.72 20.30 11.80
CA PRO A 233 -10.10 19.86 11.93
C PRO A 233 -11.09 20.89 11.35
N GLY A 234 -12.07 20.42 10.58
CA GLY A 234 -13.03 21.25 9.87
C GLY A 234 -12.61 21.66 8.46
N GLU A 235 -11.36 21.47 8.07
CA GLU A 235 -10.85 21.77 6.73
C GLU A 235 -11.35 20.74 5.70
N VAL A 236 -11.62 21.22 4.47
CA VAL A 236 -12.05 20.36 3.35
C VAL A 236 -10.87 20.10 2.44
N LEU A 237 -10.57 18.82 2.23
CA LEU A 237 -9.47 18.34 1.40
C LEU A 237 -9.98 17.62 0.16
N GLY A 238 -9.27 17.78 -0.94
CA GLY A 238 -9.44 16.95 -2.13
C GLY A 238 -8.81 15.56 -1.95
N ALA A 239 -9.12 14.63 -2.84
CA ALA A 239 -8.44 13.33 -2.87
C ALA A 239 -6.92 13.53 -3.05
N GLY A 240 -6.12 12.84 -2.25
CA GLY A 240 -4.66 13.03 -2.16
C GLY A 240 -4.24 14.22 -1.29
N GLY A 241 -5.16 14.94 -0.64
CA GLY A 241 -4.85 16.02 0.31
C GLY A 241 -4.08 15.50 1.51
N ARG A 242 -2.93 16.12 1.83
CA ARG A 242 -2.10 15.75 2.97
C ARG A 242 -2.72 16.24 4.26
N VAL A 243 -2.79 15.37 5.26
CA VAL A 243 -3.30 15.69 6.60
C VAL A 243 -2.16 15.92 7.58
N LEU A 244 -1.18 15.03 7.58
CA LEU A 244 0.00 15.12 8.41
C LEU A 244 1.19 14.42 7.75
N ASN A 245 2.39 14.70 8.25
CA ASN A 245 3.63 14.07 7.82
C ASN A 245 4.24 13.29 8.98
N LEU A 246 4.65 12.04 8.72
CA LEU A 246 5.35 11.16 9.65
C LEU A 246 6.81 11.02 9.27
N LEU A 247 7.69 10.95 10.28
CA LEU A 247 9.06 10.51 10.15
C LEU A 247 9.16 9.02 10.50
N ASP A 248 9.67 8.22 9.56
CA ASP A 248 10.07 6.85 9.83
C ASP A 248 11.41 6.84 10.57
N LEU A 249 11.37 6.66 11.89
CA LEU A 249 12.56 6.67 12.72
C LEU A 249 13.35 5.35 12.68
N ALA A 250 12.85 4.33 11.99
CA ALA A 250 13.62 3.13 11.70
C ALA A 250 14.50 3.28 10.44
N ASP A 251 14.24 4.32 9.63
CA ASP A 251 14.95 4.61 8.40
C ASP A 251 15.62 6.01 8.47
N VAL A 252 16.68 6.11 9.27
CA VAL A 252 17.44 7.34 9.50
C VAL A 252 18.82 7.22 8.86
N TYR A 253 19.21 8.25 8.15
CA TYR A 253 20.49 8.32 7.43
C TYR A 253 21.08 9.72 7.48
N MET A 254 22.37 9.83 7.25
CA MET A 254 23.00 11.12 6.99
C MET A 254 23.17 11.33 5.49
N THR A 255 22.66 12.45 4.99
CA THR A 255 22.97 12.94 3.63
C THR A 255 24.14 13.90 3.68
N PHE A 256 25.19 13.61 2.91
CA PHE A 256 26.38 14.43 2.81
C PHE A 256 26.93 14.43 1.40
N PHE A 257 27.93 15.29 1.14
CA PHE A 257 28.46 15.49 -0.19
C PHE A 257 29.96 15.22 -0.22
N VAL A 258 30.42 14.48 -1.26
CA VAL A 258 31.82 14.16 -1.46
C VAL A 258 32.26 14.55 -2.87
N PRO A 259 33.57 14.88 -3.08
CA PRO A 259 34.11 15.14 -4.41
C PRO A 259 34.05 13.92 -5.34
N GLU A 260 34.06 14.16 -6.66
CA GLU A 260 33.97 13.12 -7.69
C GLU A 260 34.99 11.98 -7.50
N VAL A 261 36.27 12.36 -7.23
CA VAL A 261 37.37 11.38 -7.03
C VAL A 261 37.07 10.38 -5.92
N VAL A 262 36.36 10.83 -4.88
CA VAL A 262 35.94 10.00 -3.74
C VAL A 262 34.71 9.15 -4.11
N ALA A 263 33.70 9.77 -4.72
CA ALA A 263 32.48 9.08 -5.13
C ALA A 263 32.78 7.89 -6.06
N GLY A 264 33.75 8.05 -6.98
CA GLY A 264 34.18 6.99 -7.91
C GLY A 264 34.90 5.80 -7.25
N ARG A 265 35.40 5.96 -6.02
CA ARG A 265 36.07 4.90 -5.24
C ARG A 265 35.21 4.30 -4.15
N LEU A 266 34.06 4.94 -3.84
CA LEU A 266 33.18 4.56 -2.73
C LEU A 266 32.26 3.41 -3.14
N ALA A 267 32.40 2.28 -2.49
CA ALA A 267 31.52 1.15 -2.68
C ALA A 267 30.25 1.26 -1.79
N LEU A 268 29.12 0.73 -2.27
CA LEU A 268 27.94 0.53 -1.43
C LEU A 268 28.28 -0.46 -0.30
N GLY A 269 27.79 -0.19 0.89
CA GLY A 269 28.10 -0.96 2.10
C GLY A 269 29.40 -0.55 2.80
N SER A 270 30.21 0.39 2.23
CA SER A 270 31.39 0.92 2.89
C SER A 270 31.06 1.45 4.28
N GLU A 271 31.98 1.22 5.23
CA GLU A 271 31.83 1.75 6.59
C GLU A 271 31.91 3.28 6.59
N ALA A 272 31.03 3.87 7.37
CA ALA A 272 31.03 5.30 7.67
C ALA A 272 30.94 5.51 9.19
N ARG A 273 31.49 6.61 9.65
CA ARG A 273 31.38 7.06 11.04
C ARG A 273 30.77 8.46 11.04
N LEU A 274 29.68 8.62 11.77
CA LEU A 274 28.97 9.89 11.85
C LEU A 274 29.27 10.54 13.20
N VAL A 275 29.69 11.79 13.17
CA VAL A 275 29.91 12.63 14.35
C VAL A 275 28.98 13.82 14.21
N LEU A 276 28.04 13.93 15.13
CA LEU A 276 27.04 15.00 15.15
C LEU A 276 27.56 16.20 15.93
N ASP A 277 27.37 17.41 15.43
CA ASP A 277 27.80 18.63 16.09
C ASP A 277 27.20 18.81 17.50
N ALA A 278 25.98 18.25 17.69
CA ALA A 278 25.29 18.29 18.98
C ALA A 278 25.87 17.34 20.05
N VAL A 279 26.58 16.27 19.62
CA VAL A 279 27.14 15.23 20.50
C VAL A 279 28.49 14.76 19.95
N PRO A 280 29.53 15.62 19.94
CA PRO A 280 30.79 15.36 19.27
C PRO A 280 31.59 14.16 19.86
N ASP A 281 31.31 13.82 21.11
CA ASP A 281 31.95 12.70 21.81
C ASP A 281 31.38 11.33 21.45
N HIS A 282 30.30 11.28 20.65
CA HIS A 282 29.63 10.04 20.27
C HIS A 282 29.76 9.77 18.77
N VAL A 283 30.50 8.72 18.44
CA VAL A 283 30.67 8.25 17.07
C VAL A 283 29.60 7.22 16.76
N ILE A 284 28.74 7.53 15.78
CA ILE A 284 27.63 6.68 15.33
C ILE A 284 28.13 5.86 14.12
N PRO A 285 28.13 4.52 14.20
CA PRO A 285 28.44 3.67 13.07
C PRO A 285 27.31 3.73 12.03
N ALA A 286 27.70 3.77 10.76
CA ALA A 286 26.80 3.81 9.64
C ALA A 286 27.40 3.06 8.45
N ARG A 287 26.58 2.78 7.43
CA ARG A 287 27.01 2.18 6.18
C ARG A 287 26.52 3.00 5.00
N VAL A 288 27.34 3.12 3.97
CA VAL A 288 26.95 3.79 2.72
C VAL A 288 25.84 3.01 2.05
N SER A 289 24.65 3.58 1.97
CA SER A 289 23.48 2.98 1.36
C SER A 289 23.21 3.48 -0.06
N PHE A 290 23.71 4.68 -0.38
CA PHE A 290 23.48 5.30 -1.67
C PHE A 290 24.60 6.25 -2.07
N VAL A 291 24.98 6.22 -3.36
CA VAL A 291 25.85 7.20 -4.00
C VAL A 291 25.15 7.68 -5.26
N ALA A 292 24.98 9.00 -5.40
CA ALA A 292 24.31 9.58 -6.56
C ALA A 292 25.09 9.32 -7.85
N SER A 293 24.39 8.97 -8.92
CA SER A 293 24.96 8.78 -10.26
C SER A 293 25.22 10.09 -11.01
N GLN A 294 24.69 11.21 -10.49
CA GLN A 294 24.83 12.54 -11.07
C GLN A 294 25.38 13.51 -10.02
N ALA A 295 26.34 14.33 -10.44
CA ALA A 295 26.87 15.39 -9.62
C ALA A 295 25.81 16.48 -9.39
N GLN A 296 25.82 17.06 -8.20
CA GLN A 296 25.02 18.22 -7.84
C GLN A 296 25.92 19.40 -7.54
N PHE A 297 25.53 20.59 -8.00
CA PHE A 297 26.19 21.79 -7.57
C PHE A 297 25.67 22.16 -6.18
N THR A 298 26.56 22.21 -5.19
CA THR A 298 26.17 22.79 -3.89
C THR A 298 25.98 24.29 -4.07
N PRO A 299 24.81 24.86 -3.76
CA PRO A 299 24.62 26.29 -3.75
C PRO A 299 25.43 26.90 -2.59
N LYS A 300 26.65 27.28 -2.86
CA LYS A 300 27.42 28.16 -1.96
C LYS A 300 27.37 29.56 -2.51
N THR A 301 26.96 30.50 -1.71
CA THR A 301 27.30 31.91 -1.83
C THR A 301 28.79 32.03 -1.58
N VAL A 302 29.63 31.93 -2.60
CA VAL A 302 31.06 31.96 -2.46
C VAL A 302 31.70 32.83 -3.52
N GLU A 303 32.65 33.62 -3.07
CA GLU A 303 33.25 34.76 -3.74
C GLU A 303 34.40 34.42 -4.71
N THR A 304 34.83 33.16 -4.84
CA THR A 304 35.97 32.80 -5.72
C THR A 304 35.57 31.81 -6.84
N ALA A 305 36.10 32.08 -8.06
CA ALA A 305 35.78 31.28 -9.25
C ALA A 305 36.31 29.83 -9.19
N SER A 306 37.33 29.54 -8.41
CA SER A 306 37.94 28.20 -8.28
C SER A 306 37.20 27.24 -7.38
N GLU A 307 36.35 27.74 -6.48
CA GLU A 307 35.49 26.88 -5.60
C GLU A 307 34.17 26.52 -6.22
N ARG A 308 33.72 27.25 -7.25
CA ARG A 308 32.43 27.02 -7.93
C ARG A 308 32.42 25.77 -8.82
N GLN A 309 33.54 25.14 -9.09
CA GLN A 309 33.66 24.05 -10.07
C GLN A 309 33.89 22.66 -9.48
N LYS A 310 33.82 22.48 -8.16
CA LYS A 310 33.93 21.13 -7.59
C LYS A 310 32.59 20.41 -7.69
N LEU A 311 32.47 19.50 -8.63
CA LEU A 311 31.38 18.57 -8.75
C LEU A 311 31.28 17.71 -7.45
N MET A 312 30.17 17.79 -6.76
CA MET A 312 29.94 17.07 -5.53
C MET A 312 28.88 15.99 -5.74
N PHE A 313 29.10 14.82 -5.23
CA PHE A 313 28.16 13.71 -5.30
C PHE A 313 27.48 13.52 -3.97
N ARG A 314 26.16 13.41 -4.00
CA ARG A 314 25.36 13.12 -2.80
C ARG A 314 25.55 11.67 -2.40
N VAL A 315 25.89 11.46 -1.14
CA VAL A 315 26.03 10.14 -0.52
C VAL A 315 25.07 10.06 0.67
N ARG A 316 24.50 8.89 0.90
CA ARG A 316 23.75 8.58 2.12
C ARG A 316 24.45 7.49 2.90
N ALA A 317 24.61 7.71 4.18
CA ALA A 317 25.05 6.70 5.12
C ALA A 317 23.92 6.36 6.06
N GLN A 318 23.47 5.10 6.02
CA GLN A 318 22.37 4.53 6.80
C GLN A 318 22.86 4.19 8.20
N ILE A 319 22.10 4.58 9.23
CA ILE A 319 22.31 4.16 10.60
C ILE A 319 21.63 2.81 10.79
N PRO A 320 22.27 1.82 11.44
CA PRO A 320 21.66 0.51 11.69
C PRO A 320 20.35 0.62 12.48
N PRO A 321 19.27 -0.09 12.07
CA PRO A 321 17.96 -0.02 12.73
C PRO A 321 17.99 -0.38 14.21
N ALA A 322 18.81 -1.36 14.61
CA ALA A 322 18.96 -1.77 16.01
C ALA A 322 19.40 -0.63 16.96
N LEU A 323 20.22 0.30 16.45
CA LEU A 323 20.60 1.49 17.19
C LEU A 323 19.45 2.49 17.29
N LEU A 324 18.68 2.64 16.19
CA LEU A 324 17.57 3.58 16.13
C LEU A 324 16.44 3.16 17.06
N GLU A 325 16.09 1.88 17.13
CA GLU A 325 15.05 1.34 18.03
C GLU A 325 15.39 1.62 19.52
N ARG A 326 16.65 1.50 19.89
CA ARG A 326 17.07 1.71 21.29
C ARG A 326 17.11 3.17 21.71
N TYR A 327 17.39 4.06 20.77
CA TYR A 327 17.55 5.51 21.02
C TYR A 327 16.47 6.35 20.35
N LEU A 328 15.28 5.77 20.09
CA LEU A 328 14.21 6.35 19.29
C LEU A 328 13.82 7.77 19.72
N GLU A 329 13.73 8.02 21.05
CA GLU A 329 13.36 9.33 21.59
C GLU A 329 14.45 10.39 21.42
N GLN A 330 15.71 9.96 21.25
CA GLN A 330 16.86 10.86 21.13
C GLN A 330 17.15 11.22 19.67
N VAL A 331 16.60 10.46 18.71
CA VAL A 331 16.78 10.72 17.28
C VAL A 331 16.11 12.03 16.90
N LYS A 332 16.92 12.98 16.46
CA LYS A 332 16.47 14.27 15.94
C LYS A 332 16.95 14.41 14.50
N THR A 333 16.02 14.66 13.59
CA THR A 333 16.31 14.98 12.19
C THR A 333 16.74 16.43 12.05
N GLY A 334 17.49 16.75 10.98
CA GLY A 334 17.98 18.10 10.72
C GLY A 334 19.28 18.45 11.46
N VAL A 335 19.77 17.61 12.38
CA VAL A 335 21.01 17.85 13.10
C VAL A 335 22.20 17.78 12.12
N PRO A 336 23.05 18.83 12.04
CA PRO A 336 24.26 18.81 11.25
C PRO A 336 25.35 17.93 11.90
N GLY A 337 26.29 17.49 11.07
CA GLY A 337 27.42 16.70 11.51
C GLY A 337 28.36 16.37 10.37
N VAL A 338 29.38 15.60 10.67
CA VAL A 338 30.43 15.17 9.75
C VAL A 338 30.36 13.67 9.56
N ALA A 339 30.24 13.22 8.31
CA ALA A 339 30.42 11.82 7.95
C ALA A 339 31.86 11.55 7.56
N TRP A 340 32.50 10.60 8.23
CA TRP A 340 33.79 10.08 7.92
C TRP A 340 33.69 8.79 7.15
N LEU A 341 34.42 8.72 6.02
CA LEU A 341 34.44 7.57 5.14
C LEU A 341 35.83 6.97 5.11
N LYS A 342 35.89 5.66 5.04
CA LYS A 342 37.10 4.87 4.88
C LYS A 342 37.28 4.56 3.40
N LEU A 343 38.34 5.06 2.79
CA LEU A 343 38.67 4.83 1.38
C LEU A 343 39.48 3.53 1.17
N ASP A 344 40.21 3.11 2.19
CA ASP A 344 40.93 1.85 2.22
C ASP A 344 40.28 0.91 3.25
N ALA A 345 39.75 -0.22 2.78
CA ALA A 345 39.02 -1.17 3.63
C ALA A 345 39.84 -1.69 4.80
N ASP A 346 41.15 -1.79 4.66
CA ASP A 346 42.07 -2.37 5.64
C ASP A 346 42.64 -1.35 6.65
N ALA A 347 42.46 -0.03 6.40
CA ALA A 347 42.97 0.98 7.31
C ALA A 347 42.29 0.92 8.67
N PRO A 348 42.97 0.90 9.82
CA PRO A 348 42.37 0.97 11.14
C PRO A 348 41.78 2.36 11.38
N TRP A 349 40.60 2.38 12.00
CA TRP A 349 39.96 3.65 12.41
C TRP A 349 40.80 4.36 13.47
N PRO A 350 41.03 5.67 13.36
CA PRO A 350 41.73 6.44 14.38
C PRO A 350 40.96 6.42 15.71
N PRO A 351 41.66 6.54 16.85
CA PRO A 351 41.00 6.49 18.17
C PRO A 351 39.91 7.51 18.37
N GLU A 352 40.00 8.66 17.71
CA GLU A 352 38.98 9.73 17.76
C GLU A 352 37.68 9.36 17.07
N LEU A 353 37.72 8.41 16.15
CA LEU A 353 36.56 7.88 15.45
C LEU A 353 36.19 6.45 15.92
N ALA A 354 36.70 6.01 17.06
CA ALA A 354 36.35 4.71 17.63
C ALA A 354 34.89 4.70 18.09
N VAL A 355 34.13 3.65 17.70
CA VAL A 355 32.79 3.42 18.23
C VAL A 355 32.90 2.85 19.62
N SER A 356 32.04 3.28 20.53
CA SER A 356 32.02 2.75 21.89
C SER A 356 31.71 1.25 21.93
N ASP A 357 32.36 0.51 22.83
CA ASP A 357 32.15 -0.93 22.99
C ASP A 357 30.67 -1.30 23.24
N GLN A 358 29.92 -0.39 23.82
CA GLN A 358 28.48 -0.57 24.06
C GLN A 358 27.67 -0.60 22.77
N LEU A 359 28.00 0.26 21.81
CA LEU A 359 27.35 0.27 20.48
C LEU A 359 27.80 -0.91 19.61
N LEU A 360 29.07 -1.33 19.73
CA LEU A 360 29.58 -2.50 19.00
C LEU A 360 28.91 -3.80 19.46
N LYS A 361 28.66 -3.97 20.75
CA LYS A 361 27.92 -5.13 21.28
C LYS A 361 26.50 -5.21 20.75
N LEU A 362 25.80 -4.07 20.65
CA LEU A 362 24.45 -4.00 20.11
C LEU A 362 24.37 -4.42 18.63
N LEU A 363 25.44 -4.17 17.87
CA LEU A 363 25.51 -4.54 16.44
C LEU A 363 25.97 -5.99 16.22
N ALA A 364 26.56 -6.63 17.24
CA ALA A 364 27.01 -8.02 17.16
C ALA A 364 25.92 -9.02 17.54
N ASP A 365 24.85 -8.56 18.17
CA ASP A 365 23.68 -9.35 18.58
C ASP A 365 22.61 -9.46 17.46
N GLU A 366 22.86 -8.85 16.26
CA GLU A 366 22.09 -9.02 15.03
C GLU A 366 22.65 -10.16 14.16
#